data_1f74030577d334f9042f548158b9d9cb
#
_entry.id   1f74030577d334f9042f548158b9d9cb
#
_cell.length_a   1.000
_cell.length_b   1.000
_cell.length_c   1.000
_cell.angle_alpha   90.00
_cell.angle_beta   90.00
_cell.angle_gamma   90.00
#
_symmetry.space_group_name_H-M   'P 1'
#
loop_
_entity.id
_entity.type
_entity.pdbx_description
1 polymer ?
#
loop_
_entity_poly.entity_id
_entity_poly.type
_entity_poly.pdbx_seq_one_letter_code
_entity_poly.pdbx_strand_id
1 'polypeptide(L)'
;MTDLLKTSGEEEYRKGLEQLNSNEQYNLRNALCYFCEAAEKQHAEAMLQAGLLYLFAEPQIIRNVSKATEYFKKSADSGIATAKDYMAVCYLLGIEVEKNEELAVRILEDNFKIGDYLAAYLLSDIFQKGCGKIVKDEEKAKMYNQFARQNNIPDAENQFRRISLQSMNSNLEK
;
A
#
# COMPACT_ATOMS: atom_id res chain seq x y z
N MET A 1 15.28 -10.04 -30.52
CA MET A 1 15.84 -10.13 -29.16
C MET A 1 15.06 -9.34 -28.14
N THR A 2 13.80 -9.01 -28.43
CA THR A 2 12.94 -8.11 -27.64
C THR A 2 11.73 -8.80 -26.97
N ASP A 3 11.58 -10.11 -27.09
CA ASP A 3 10.41 -10.84 -26.56
C ASP A 3 10.66 -11.62 -25.25
N LEU A 4 11.90 -11.71 -24.77
CA LEU A 4 12.25 -12.48 -23.57
C LEU A 4 12.08 -11.68 -22.25
N LEU A 5 11.82 -10.37 -22.32
CA LEU A 5 11.58 -9.51 -21.14
C LEU A 5 10.08 -9.31 -20.83
N LYS A 6 9.20 -9.86 -21.65
CA LYS A 6 7.75 -9.64 -21.53
C LYS A 6 7.02 -10.61 -20.62
N THR A 7 7.67 -11.56 -19.94
CA THR A 7 6.93 -12.70 -19.43
C THR A 7 7.26 -13.18 -18.02
N SER A 8 8.02 -12.45 -17.25
CA SER A 8 8.23 -12.90 -15.87
C SER A 8 7.04 -12.51 -14.99
N GLY A 9 6.00 -13.36 -14.99
CA GLY A 9 4.83 -13.22 -14.11
C GLY A 9 3.66 -12.41 -14.66
N GLU A 10 3.74 -11.83 -15.87
CA GLU A 10 2.67 -11.00 -16.47
C GLU A 10 1.38 -11.79 -16.73
N GLU A 11 1.52 -13.04 -17.19
CA GLU A 11 0.36 -13.90 -17.44
C GLU A 11 -0.39 -14.25 -16.14
N GLU A 12 0.34 -14.62 -15.10
CA GLU A 12 -0.20 -14.90 -13.78
C GLU A 12 -0.82 -13.64 -13.17
N TYR A 13 -0.15 -12.50 -13.30
CA TYR A 13 -0.69 -11.23 -12.84
C TYR A 13 -2.03 -10.89 -13.50
N ARG A 14 -2.13 -11.04 -14.83
CA ARG A 14 -3.38 -10.84 -15.57
C ARG A 14 -4.48 -11.80 -15.12
N LYS A 15 -4.17 -13.09 -14.92
CA LYS A 15 -5.11 -14.07 -14.37
C LYS A 15 -5.59 -13.65 -12.97
N GLY A 16 -4.69 -13.16 -12.14
CA GLY A 16 -5.03 -12.62 -10.82
C GLY A 16 -6.02 -11.45 -10.89
N LEU A 17 -5.81 -10.50 -11.81
CA LEU A 17 -6.73 -9.38 -12.04
C LEU A 17 -8.10 -9.85 -12.56
N GLU A 18 -8.14 -10.85 -13.44
CA GLU A 18 -9.40 -11.44 -13.91
C GLU A 18 -10.21 -12.03 -12.75
N GLN A 19 -9.53 -12.68 -11.79
CA GLN A 19 -10.19 -13.21 -10.59
C GLN A 19 -10.73 -12.11 -9.68
N LEU A 20 -10.05 -10.97 -9.55
CA LEU A 20 -10.56 -9.83 -8.78
C LEU A 20 -11.81 -9.20 -9.39
N ASN A 21 -11.91 -9.19 -10.72
CA ASN A 21 -13.02 -8.57 -11.44
C ASN A 21 -14.24 -9.48 -11.60
N SER A 22 -14.15 -10.75 -11.23
CA SER A 22 -15.28 -11.67 -11.27
C SER A 22 -16.14 -11.50 -10.03
N ASN A 23 -17.47 -11.45 -10.19
CA ASN A 23 -18.44 -11.23 -9.10
C ASN A 23 -18.61 -12.46 -8.17
N GLU A 24 -17.78 -13.47 -8.28
CA GLU A 24 -17.88 -14.70 -7.51
C GLU A 24 -17.03 -14.66 -6.24
N GLN A 25 -17.63 -14.97 -5.12
CA GLN A 25 -17.08 -14.86 -3.76
C GLN A 25 -15.81 -15.70 -3.49
N TYR A 26 -15.47 -16.63 -4.40
CA TYR A 26 -14.32 -17.54 -4.27
C TYR A 26 -13.03 -17.04 -4.93
N ASN A 27 -13.08 -15.90 -5.61
CA ASN A 27 -12.01 -15.46 -6.49
C ASN A 27 -10.83 -14.80 -5.80
N LEU A 28 -11.00 -14.22 -4.59
CA LEU A 28 -9.90 -13.57 -3.87
C LEU A 28 -8.77 -14.54 -3.50
N ARG A 29 -9.08 -15.79 -3.17
CA ARG A 29 -8.06 -16.82 -2.90
C ARG A 29 -7.34 -17.23 -4.18
N ASN A 30 -8.07 -17.38 -5.27
CA ASN A 30 -7.47 -17.68 -6.58
C ASN A 30 -6.63 -16.50 -7.08
N ALA A 31 -7.13 -15.26 -6.92
CA ALA A 31 -6.37 -14.06 -7.22
C ALA A 31 -5.05 -14.02 -6.43
N LEU A 32 -5.10 -14.30 -5.11
CA LEU A 32 -3.89 -14.35 -4.29
C LEU A 32 -2.90 -15.40 -4.78
N CYS A 33 -3.38 -16.60 -5.15
CA CYS A 33 -2.52 -17.66 -5.72
C CYS A 33 -1.77 -17.16 -6.95
N TYR A 34 -2.49 -16.60 -7.92
CA TYR A 34 -1.90 -16.07 -9.14
C TYR A 34 -0.93 -14.90 -8.88
N PHE A 35 -1.27 -13.99 -7.95
CA PHE A 35 -0.34 -12.91 -7.59
C PHE A 35 0.90 -13.43 -6.87
N CYS A 36 0.79 -14.47 -6.04
CA CYS A 36 1.96 -15.10 -5.44
C CYS A 36 2.85 -15.78 -6.50
N GLU A 37 2.28 -16.50 -7.46
CA GLU A 37 3.01 -17.10 -8.56
C GLU A 37 3.73 -16.04 -9.42
N ALA A 38 3.06 -14.92 -9.72
CA ALA A 38 3.66 -13.79 -10.42
C ALA A 38 4.78 -13.12 -9.58
N ALA A 39 4.58 -12.99 -8.28
CA ALA A 39 5.57 -12.42 -7.36
C ALA A 39 6.84 -13.29 -7.25
N GLU A 40 6.72 -14.62 -7.30
CA GLU A 40 7.88 -15.53 -7.40
C GLU A 40 8.70 -15.27 -8.66
N LYS A 41 8.05 -14.81 -9.72
CA LYS A 41 8.67 -14.38 -10.98
C LYS A 41 9.11 -12.90 -10.96
N GLN A 42 9.16 -12.27 -9.79
CA GLN A 42 9.59 -10.89 -9.59
C GLN A 42 8.68 -9.83 -10.23
N HIS A 43 7.40 -10.11 -10.40
CA HIS A 43 6.44 -9.13 -10.91
C HIS A 43 6.05 -8.14 -9.80
N ALA A 44 6.47 -6.90 -9.93
CA ALA A 44 6.39 -5.88 -8.87
C ALA A 44 4.94 -5.51 -8.48
N GLU A 45 4.05 -5.33 -9.47
CA GLU A 45 2.65 -5.03 -9.23
C GLU A 45 1.91 -6.21 -8.59
N ALA A 46 2.28 -7.45 -8.94
CA ALA A 46 1.71 -8.63 -8.31
C ALA A 46 2.10 -8.73 -6.83
N MET A 47 3.32 -8.35 -6.47
CA MET A 47 3.75 -8.24 -5.08
C MET A 47 2.88 -7.23 -4.32
N LEU A 48 2.61 -6.05 -4.90
CA LEU A 48 1.69 -5.07 -4.30
C LEU A 48 0.30 -5.68 -4.08
N GLN A 49 -0.28 -6.31 -5.11
CA GLN A 49 -1.62 -6.91 -5.02
C GLN A 49 -1.68 -8.03 -3.98
N ALA A 50 -0.67 -8.91 -3.91
CA ALA A 50 -0.59 -9.95 -2.88
C ALA A 50 -0.55 -9.34 -1.47
N GLY A 51 0.25 -8.30 -1.26
CA GLY A 51 0.30 -7.55 0.00
C GLY A 51 -1.06 -6.96 0.40
N LEU A 52 -1.78 -6.36 -0.56
CA LEU A 52 -3.11 -5.80 -0.33
C LEU A 52 -4.13 -6.88 0.06
N LEU A 53 -4.11 -8.03 -0.61
CA LEU A 53 -5.01 -9.14 -0.28
C LEU A 53 -4.71 -9.72 1.11
N TYR A 54 -3.45 -9.89 1.51
CA TYR A 54 -3.10 -10.30 2.87
C TYR A 54 -3.51 -9.31 3.94
N LEU A 55 -3.65 -8.02 3.59
CA LEU A 55 -4.02 -6.99 4.55
C LEU A 55 -5.54 -6.77 4.65
N PHE A 56 -6.27 -6.87 3.54
CA PHE A 56 -7.65 -6.36 3.44
C PHE A 56 -8.72 -7.37 3.02
N ALA A 57 -8.36 -8.57 2.58
CA ALA A 57 -9.32 -9.50 1.97
C ALA A 57 -10.03 -10.43 2.99
N GLU A 58 -10.19 -9.98 4.24
CA GLU A 58 -11.02 -10.71 5.21
C GLU A 58 -12.51 -10.67 4.81
N PRO A 59 -13.28 -11.72 5.08
CA PRO A 59 -12.90 -12.99 5.74
C PRO A 59 -12.37 -14.08 4.78
N GLN A 60 -12.25 -13.81 3.47
CA GLN A 60 -11.86 -14.82 2.48
C GLN A 60 -10.39 -15.25 2.61
N ILE A 61 -9.53 -14.32 3.02
CA ILE A 61 -8.12 -14.54 3.25
C ILE A 61 -7.80 -14.15 4.70
N ILE A 62 -7.11 -15.03 5.42
CA ILE A 62 -6.67 -14.72 6.78
C ILE A 62 -5.65 -13.58 6.71
N ARG A 63 -5.95 -12.51 7.41
CA ARG A 63 -5.06 -11.35 7.51
C ARG A 63 -3.67 -11.76 7.99
N ASN A 64 -2.64 -11.31 7.29
CA ASN A 64 -1.26 -11.57 7.64
C ASN A 64 -0.41 -10.32 7.37
N VAL A 65 -0.21 -9.52 8.41
CA VAL A 65 0.50 -8.25 8.33
C VAL A 65 1.97 -8.44 7.97
N SER A 66 2.64 -9.46 8.51
CA SER A 66 4.04 -9.78 8.19
C SER A 66 4.22 -10.08 6.70
N LYS A 67 3.37 -10.95 6.13
CA LYS A 67 3.42 -11.23 4.70
C LYS A 67 3.10 -10.00 3.86
N ALA A 68 2.09 -9.22 4.26
CA ALA A 68 1.75 -7.98 3.55
C ALA A 68 2.95 -7.03 3.51
N THR A 69 3.61 -6.79 4.66
CA THR A 69 4.78 -5.90 4.75
C THR A 69 5.95 -6.45 3.92
N GLU A 70 6.19 -7.77 3.94
CA GLU A 70 7.22 -8.38 3.10
C GLU A 70 6.97 -8.13 1.61
N TYR A 71 5.73 -8.31 1.14
CA TYR A 71 5.36 -8.05 -0.24
C TYR A 71 5.43 -6.58 -0.60
N PHE A 72 4.98 -5.67 0.27
CA PHE A 72 5.12 -4.23 0.06
C PHE A 72 6.58 -3.81 -0.06
N LYS A 73 7.46 -4.35 0.79
CA LYS A 73 8.90 -4.07 0.73
C LYS A 73 9.48 -4.50 -0.61
N LYS A 74 9.24 -5.74 -1.06
CA LYS A 74 9.73 -6.25 -2.35
C LYS A 74 9.22 -5.41 -3.52
N SER A 75 7.94 -5.03 -3.50
CA SER A 75 7.33 -4.18 -4.52
C SER A 75 7.91 -2.76 -4.51
N ALA A 76 8.12 -2.18 -3.33
CA ALA A 76 8.74 -0.85 -3.16
C ALA A 76 10.19 -0.83 -3.64
N ASP A 77 10.96 -1.89 -3.34
CA ASP A 77 12.34 -2.08 -3.81
C ASP A 77 12.39 -2.19 -5.35
N SER A 78 11.33 -2.70 -5.97
CA SER A 78 11.15 -2.74 -7.44
C SER A 78 10.64 -1.42 -8.03
N GLY A 79 10.42 -0.38 -7.21
CA GLY A 79 10.11 0.98 -7.67
C GLY A 79 8.63 1.37 -7.64
N ILE A 80 7.71 0.51 -7.22
CA ILE A 80 6.27 0.81 -7.19
C ILE A 80 5.97 1.88 -6.13
N ALA A 81 5.50 3.06 -6.56
CA ALA A 81 5.24 4.22 -5.69
C ALA A 81 4.21 3.89 -4.59
N THR A 82 3.07 3.30 -4.96
CA THR A 82 2.04 2.89 -4.01
C THR A 82 2.57 1.93 -2.93
N ALA A 83 3.48 1.02 -3.30
CA ALA A 83 4.10 0.12 -2.32
C ALA A 83 5.02 0.88 -1.35
N LYS A 84 5.72 1.93 -1.83
CA LYS A 84 6.50 2.82 -0.96
C LYS A 84 5.61 3.58 0.02
N ASP A 85 4.39 3.99 -0.38
CA ASP A 85 3.44 4.63 0.52
C ASP A 85 2.97 3.67 1.62
N TYR A 86 2.69 2.40 1.29
CA TYR A 86 2.41 1.38 2.32
C TYR A 86 3.60 1.15 3.25
N MET A 87 4.82 1.14 2.73
CA MET A 87 6.02 1.07 3.57
C MET A 87 6.19 2.31 4.45
N ALA A 88 5.87 3.51 3.96
CA ALA A 88 5.87 4.72 4.78
C ALA A 88 4.88 4.60 5.96
N VAL A 89 3.68 4.03 5.72
CA VAL A 89 2.73 3.73 6.82
C VAL A 89 3.33 2.72 7.81
N CYS A 90 4.03 1.69 7.33
CA CYS A 90 4.72 0.74 8.21
C CYS A 90 5.77 1.46 9.08
N TYR A 91 6.57 2.37 8.52
CA TYR A 91 7.52 3.18 9.29
C TYR A 91 6.85 4.14 10.27
N LEU A 92 5.71 4.76 9.92
CA LEU A 92 4.95 5.63 10.83
C LEU A 92 4.46 4.88 12.08
N LEU A 93 4.02 3.64 11.89
CA LEU A 93 3.37 2.85 12.92
C LEU A 93 4.31 1.85 13.60
N GLY A 94 5.53 1.62 13.07
CA GLY A 94 6.45 0.59 13.56
C GLY A 94 5.94 -0.83 13.28
N ILE A 95 5.30 -1.06 12.14
CA ILE A 95 4.76 -2.37 11.76
C ILE A 95 5.83 -3.15 11.02
N GLU A 96 6.32 -4.24 11.62
CA GLU A 96 7.37 -5.14 11.07
C GLU A 96 8.69 -4.41 10.68
N VAL A 97 8.82 -3.15 11.03
CA VAL A 97 10.00 -2.29 10.83
C VAL A 97 10.19 -1.38 12.04
N GLU A 98 11.41 -0.91 12.27
CA GLU A 98 11.65 0.11 13.28
C GLU A 98 10.91 1.40 12.93
N LYS A 99 10.23 1.97 13.90
CA LYS A 99 9.43 3.19 13.74
C LYS A 99 10.33 4.37 13.38
N ASN A 100 10.00 5.07 12.27
CA ASN A 100 10.75 6.20 11.77
C ASN A 100 9.84 7.17 11.00
N GLU A 101 9.27 8.13 11.72
CA GLU A 101 8.32 9.08 11.16
C GLU A 101 8.98 10.02 10.13
N GLU A 102 10.24 10.39 10.34
CA GLU A 102 10.98 11.28 9.42
C GLU A 102 11.23 10.61 8.08
N LEU A 103 11.62 9.31 8.11
CA LEU A 103 11.78 8.51 6.90
C LEU A 103 10.46 8.35 6.15
N ALA A 104 9.38 8.10 6.87
CA ALA A 104 8.04 7.95 6.30
C ALA A 104 7.60 9.22 5.57
N VAL A 105 7.73 10.38 6.20
CA VAL A 105 7.39 11.68 5.57
C VAL A 105 8.23 11.92 4.33
N ARG A 106 9.54 11.63 4.37
CA ARG A 106 10.43 11.79 3.22
C ARG A 106 10.01 10.91 2.04
N ILE A 107 9.68 9.64 2.28
CA ILE A 107 9.18 8.72 1.24
C ILE A 107 7.91 9.28 0.60
N LEU A 108 6.96 9.73 1.42
CA LEU A 108 5.71 10.30 0.94
C LEU A 108 5.92 11.61 0.16
N GLU A 109 6.81 12.49 0.62
CA GLU A 109 7.15 13.73 -0.11
C GLU A 109 7.79 13.44 -1.47
N ASP A 110 8.63 12.42 -1.57
CA ASP A 110 9.22 12.01 -2.84
C ASP A 110 8.19 11.42 -3.80
N ASN A 111 7.24 10.62 -3.31
CA ASN A 111 6.12 10.11 -4.11
C ASN A 111 5.14 11.24 -4.50
N PHE A 112 4.88 12.20 -3.62
CA PHE A 112 4.08 13.38 -3.94
C PHE A 112 4.67 14.19 -5.10
N LYS A 113 6.00 14.36 -5.15
CA LYS A 113 6.69 15.10 -6.25
C LYS A 113 6.46 14.48 -7.64
N ILE A 114 6.23 13.17 -7.69
CA ILE A 114 5.89 12.47 -8.95
C ILE A 114 4.37 12.39 -9.21
N GLY A 115 3.58 13.08 -8.39
CA GLY A 115 2.13 13.20 -8.57
C GLY A 115 1.32 12.11 -7.88
N ASP A 116 1.90 11.38 -6.91
CA ASP A 116 1.14 10.36 -6.17
C ASP A 116 0.15 11.00 -5.19
N TYR A 117 -1.12 10.64 -5.37
CA TYR A 117 -2.24 11.22 -4.60
C TYR A 117 -2.40 10.57 -3.23
N LEU A 118 -2.07 9.27 -3.12
CA LEU A 118 -2.10 8.57 -1.84
C LEU A 118 -1.06 9.18 -0.90
N ALA A 119 0.13 9.47 -1.42
CA ALA A 119 1.16 10.19 -0.68
C ALA A 119 0.66 11.57 -0.20
N ALA A 120 0.00 12.35 -1.06
CA ALA A 120 -0.58 13.64 -0.68
C ALA A 120 -1.64 13.49 0.42
N TYR A 121 -2.53 12.50 0.30
CA TYR A 121 -3.54 12.24 1.33
C TYR A 121 -2.90 11.89 2.68
N LEU A 122 -1.92 11.00 2.69
CA LEU A 122 -1.19 10.60 3.89
C LEU A 122 -0.44 11.77 4.53
N LEU A 123 0.24 12.60 3.73
CA LEU A 123 0.91 13.80 4.20
C LEU A 123 -0.07 14.81 4.82
N SER A 124 -1.23 15.00 4.20
CA SER A 124 -2.28 15.86 4.75
C SER A 124 -2.69 15.40 6.15
N ASP A 125 -2.93 14.13 6.37
CA ASP A 125 -3.33 13.58 7.68
C ASP A 125 -2.20 13.72 8.71
N ILE A 126 -0.96 13.44 8.31
CA ILE A 126 0.23 13.60 9.17
C ILE A 126 0.39 15.04 9.64
N PHE A 127 0.36 16.01 8.73
CA PHE A 127 0.54 17.42 9.09
C PHE A 127 -0.68 18.03 9.78
N GLN A 128 -1.87 17.48 9.57
CA GLN A 128 -3.07 17.92 10.29
C GLN A 128 -3.03 17.51 11.77
N LYS A 129 -2.55 16.32 12.08
CA LYS A 129 -2.56 15.76 13.44
C LYS A 129 -1.23 15.92 14.17
N GLY A 130 -0.14 15.99 13.43
CA GLY A 130 1.21 15.73 13.92
C GLY A 130 1.45 14.22 14.12
N CYS A 131 2.69 13.79 14.12
CA CYS A 131 3.05 12.38 14.35
C CYS A 131 4.46 12.30 14.96
N GLY A 132 4.58 11.88 16.20
CA GLY A 132 5.87 11.77 16.88
C GLY A 132 6.65 13.09 16.88
N LYS A 133 7.77 13.13 16.17
CA LYS A 133 8.60 14.35 16.02
C LYS A 133 8.07 15.32 14.96
N ILE A 134 7.13 14.89 14.13
CA ILE A 134 6.54 15.73 13.08
C ILE A 134 5.51 16.66 13.70
N VAL A 135 5.80 17.95 13.68
CA VAL A 135 4.92 18.98 14.25
C VAL A 135 3.74 19.24 13.30
N LYS A 136 2.58 19.49 13.89
CA LYS A 136 1.39 19.91 13.18
C LYS A 136 1.66 21.18 12.33
N ASP A 137 1.23 21.15 11.07
CA ASP A 137 1.38 22.24 10.10
C ASP A 137 0.11 22.34 9.25
N GLU A 138 -0.76 23.27 9.60
CA GLU A 138 -2.06 23.43 8.94
C GLU A 138 -1.95 23.91 7.49
N GLU A 139 -0.94 24.68 7.15
CA GLU A 139 -0.72 25.15 5.78
C GLU A 139 -0.31 24.01 4.87
N LYS A 140 0.66 23.19 5.30
CA LYS A 140 1.04 21.98 4.59
C LYS A 140 -0.13 20.99 4.48
N ALA A 141 -0.87 20.78 5.56
CA ALA A 141 -2.03 19.90 5.55
C ALA A 141 -3.07 20.34 4.52
N LYS A 142 -3.39 21.64 4.44
CA LYS A 142 -4.33 22.19 3.44
C LYS A 142 -3.81 22.00 2.00
N MET A 143 -2.54 22.30 1.76
CA MET A 143 -1.91 22.16 0.45
C MET A 143 -2.02 20.70 -0.06
N TYR A 144 -1.61 19.74 0.74
CA TYR A 144 -1.67 18.31 0.38
C TYR A 144 -3.12 17.82 0.22
N ASN A 145 -4.04 18.26 1.09
CA ASN A 145 -5.47 17.91 0.99
C ASN A 145 -6.10 18.42 -0.30
N GLN A 146 -5.79 19.66 -0.68
CA GLN A 146 -6.29 20.23 -1.93
C GLN A 146 -5.83 19.44 -3.14
N PHE A 147 -4.56 19.06 -3.18
CA PHE A 147 -4.01 18.23 -4.26
C PHE A 147 -4.69 16.85 -4.31
N ALA A 148 -4.82 16.17 -3.18
CA ALA A 148 -5.47 14.86 -3.12
C ALA A 148 -6.93 14.91 -3.59
N ARG A 149 -7.68 15.95 -3.22
CA ARG A 149 -9.08 16.14 -3.63
C ARG A 149 -9.28 16.46 -5.10
N GLN A 150 -8.39 17.24 -5.70
CA GLN A 150 -8.49 17.60 -7.12
C GLN A 150 -8.39 16.39 -8.05
N ASN A 151 -7.83 15.30 -7.56
CA ASN A 151 -7.56 14.10 -8.32
C ASN A 151 -8.50 12.92 -7.98
N ASN A 152 -9.56 13.20 -7.20
CA ASN A 152 -10.74 12.34 -6.98
C ASN A 152 -10.41 10.91 -6.52
N ILE A 153 -9.91 10.74 -5.28
CA ILE A 153 -9.63 9.42 -4.71
C ILE A 153 -10.61 9.09 -3.57
N PRO A 154 -11.79 8.51 -3.88
CA PRO A 154 -12.67 7.97 -2.84
C PRO A 154 -12.07 6.75 -2.12
N ASP A 155 -11.19 6.01 -2.80
CA ASP A 155 -10.68 4.71 -2.32
C ASP A 155 -9.45 4.82 -1.40
N ALA A 156 -8.57 5.80 -1.59
CA ALA A 156 -7.38 5.97 -0.75
C ALA A 156 -7.76 6.31 0.70
N GLU A 157 -8.78 7.15 0.90
CA GLU A 157 -9.30 7.48 2.24
C GLU A 157 -9.86 6.23 2.94
N ASN A 158 -10.60 5.39 2.22
CA ASN A 158 -11.17 4.17 2.78
C ASN A 158 -10.09 3.12 3.08
N GLN A 159 -9.08 2.98 2.23
CA GLN A 159 -7.97 2.06 2.44
C GLN A 159 -7.12 2.49 3.64
N PHE A 160 -6.77 3.76 3.74
CA PHE A 160 -6.00 4.28 4.87
C PHE A 160 -6.79 4.21 6.19
N ARG A 161 -8.09 4.52 6.18
CA ARG A 161 -8.96 4.38 7.35
C ARG A 161 -9.01 2.94 7.85
N ARG A 162 -9.00 1.95 6.94
CA ARG A 162 -8.90 0.53 7.29
C ARG A 162 -7.56 0.20 7.94
N ILE A 163 -6.44 0.69 7.42
CA ILE A 163 -5.10 0.46 7.99
C ILE A 163 -5.00 1.08 9.40
N SER A 164 -5.37 2.34 9.56
CA SER A 164 -5.24 3.06 10.83
C SER A 164 -6.16 2.52 11.91
N LEU A 165 -7.42 2.19 11.59
CA LEU A 165 -8.36 1.59 12.55
C LEU A 165 -7.96 0.18 12.96
N GLN A 166 -7.43 -0.60 12.02
CA GLN A 166 -7.03 -1.98 12.30
C GLN A 166 -5.72 -2.07 13.08
N SER A 167 -4.78 -1.14 12.87
CA SER A 167 -3.55 -1.08 13.67
C SER A 167 -3.79 -0.60 15.11
N MET A 168 -4.77 0.28 15.32
CA MET A 168 -5.18 0.69 16.67
C MET A 168 -5.78 -0.46 17.47
N ASN A 169 -6.61 -1.29 16.84
CA ASN A 169 -7.23 -2.45 17.52
C ASN A 169 -6.23 -3.54 17.88
N SER A 170 -5.18 -3.76 17.07
CA SER A 170 -4.14 -4.76 17.38
C SER A 170 -3.19 -4.36 18.52
N ASN A 171 -3.12 -3.08 18.87
CA ASN A 171 -2.33 -2.56 19.99
C ASN A 171 -3.11 -2.53 21.32
N LEU A 172 -4.42 -2.77 21.29
CA LEU A 172 -5.27 -2.85 22.50
C LEU A 172 -5.41 -4.29 23.04
N GLU A 173 -4.94 -5.29 22.30
CA GLU A 173 -4.98 -6.72 22.69
C GLU A 173 -3.61 -7.26 23.16
N LYS A 174 -2.63 -6.41 23.41
CA LYS A 174 -1.36 -6.72 24.09
C LYS A 174 -1.27 -5.96 25.40
#